data_3ab757e871c67c88f9de977aff8ebc61
#
_entry.id   3ab757e871c67c88f9de977aff8ebc61
#
_cell.length_a   1.000
_cell.length_b   1.000
_cell.length_c   1.000
_cell.angle_alpha   90.00
_cell.angle_beta   90.00
_cell.angle_gamma   90.00
#
_symmetry.space_group_name_H-M   'P 1'
#
loop_
_entity.id
_entity.type
_entity.pdbx_description
1 polymer ?
#
loop_
_entity_poly.entity_id
_entity_poly.type
_entity_poly.pdbx_seq_one_letter_code
_entity_poly.pdbx_strand_id
1 'polypeptide(L)'
;MIKIEDMMTRNPHTLLRSHSLLDAKNLMAEHDIRHVPIIDTDAKLLGVVSQRDVLAAQESVLTKKATSDSYTLTTPLDKVMATNVITVAPKAGLKESAIYMQKHKIGCLPVVEKGILVGIITDTDFVGIAINLLEIEEETEPEAADF
;
A
#
# COMPACT_ATOMS: atom_id res chain seq x y z
N MET A 1 -3.70 -16.56 17.44
CA MET A 1 -2.92 -15.46 16.84
C MET A 1 -3.63 -14.97 15.57
N ILE A 2 -3.82 -13.67 15.47
CA ILE A 2 -4.41 -13.09 14.26
C ILE A 2 -3.35 -13.03 13.17
N LYS A 3 -3.71 -13.49 11.98
CA LYS A 3 -2.82 -13.54 10.82
C LYS A 3 -3.13 -12.41 9.84
N ILE A 4 -2.18 -12.09 9.00
CA ILE A 4 -2.35 -11.09 7.95
C ILE A 4 -3.58 -11.41 7.08
N GLU A 5 -3.77 -12.68 6.70
CA GLU A 5 -4.90 -13.08 5.84
C GLU A 5 -6.27 -12.80 6.47
N ASP A 6 -6.34 -12.68 7.79
CA ASP A 6 -7.58 -12.35 8.49
C ASP A 6 -8.01 -10.90 8.31
N MET A 7 -7.05 -10.01 8.03
CA MET A 7 -7.25 -8.56 8.02
C MET A 7 -6.86 -7.85 6.72
N MET A 8 -6.12 -8.52 5.84
CA MET A 8 -5.67 -7.91 4.59
C MET A 8 -6.83 -7.56 3.66
N THR A 9 -6.62 -6.58 2.80
CA THR A 9 -7.50 -6.36 1.65
C THR A 9 -7.15 -7.40 0.59
N ARG A 10 -8.12 -8.22 0.23
CA ARG A 10 -7.99 -9.23 -0.83
C ARG A 10 -8.23 -8.58 -2.17
N ASN A 11 -7.58 -9.11 -3.21
CA ASN A 11 -7.72 -8.60 -4.58
C ASN A 11 -7.51 -7.08 -4.63
N PRO A 12 -6.35 -6.58 -4.23
CA PRO A 12 -6.09 -5.15 -4.26
C PRO A 12 -6.12 -4.63 -5.69
N HIS A 13 -6.39 -3.33 -5.83
CA HIS A 13 -6.25 -2.68 -7.12
C HIS A 13 -4.79 -2.71 -7.56
N THR A 14 -4.55 -3.15 -8.78
CA THR A 14 -3.20 -3.32 -9.33
C THR A 14 -3.10 -2.68 -10.71
N LEU A 15 -1.87 -2.42 -11.13
CA LEU A 15 -1.57 -2.00 -12.49
C LEU A 15 -0.41 -2.82 -13.03
N LEU A 16 -0.23 -2.79 -14.34
CA LEU A 16 0.90 -3.41 -15.03
C LEU A 16 2.02 -2.39 -15.16
N ARG A 17 3.25 -2.88 -15.32
CA ARG A 17 4.43 -2.02 -15.46
C ARG A 17 4.38 -1.08 -16.67
N SER A 18 3.59 -1.44 -17.68
CA SER A 18 3.41 -0.63 -18.88
C SER A 18 2.37 0.48 -18.72
N HIS A 19 1.55 0.43 -17.68
CA HIS A 19 0.66 1.52 -17.33
C HIS A 19 1.47 2.77 -16.95
N SER A 20 0.82 3.94 -17.00
CA SER A 20 1.50 5.20 -16.80
C SER A 20 1.31 5.78 -15.40
N LEU A 21 2.09 6.81 -15.08
CA LEU A 21 1.89 7.61 -13.86
C LEU A 21 0.47 8.15 -13.78
N LEU A 22 -0.11 8.58 -14.91
CA LEU A 22 -1.49 9.06 -14.95
C LEU A 22 -2.47 7.97 -14.54
N ASP A 23 -2.26 6.75 -15.02
CA ASP A 23 -3.10 5.60 -14.65
C ASP A 23 -3.06 5.37 -13.14
N ALA A 24 -1.88 5.43 -12.55
CA ALA A 24 -1.73 5.27 -11.10
C ALA A 24 -2.39 6.40 -10.33
N LYS A 25 -2.20 7.64 -10.76
CA LYS A 25 -2.82 8.82 -10.15
C LYS A 25 -4.34 8.71 -10.16
N ASN A 26 -4.92 8.34 -11.30
CA ASN A 26 -6.36 8.20 -11.46
C ASN A 26 -6.91 7.07 -10.60
N LEU A 27 -6.23 5.93 -10.56
CA LEU A 27 -6.65 4.79 -9.75
C LEU A 27 -6.65 5.14 -8.26
N MET A 28 -5.61 5.83 -7.80
CA MET A 28 -5.51 6.27 -6.41
C MET A 28 -6.63 7.24 -6.03
N ALA A 29 -6.94 8.19 -6.92
CA ALA A 29 -8.01 9.16 -6.68
C ALA A 29 -9.38 8.49 -6.71
N GLU A 30 -9.61 7.58 -7.64
CA GLU A 30 -10.89 6.88 -7.80
C GLU A 30 -11.24 6.01 -6.58
N HIS A 31 -10.25 5.34 -6.02
CA HIS A 31 -10.47 4.38 -4.93
C HIS A 31 -9.97 4.87 -3.56
N ASP A 32 -9.50 6.11 -3.48
CA ASP A 32 -8.97 6.70 -2.25
C ASP A 32 -7.87 5.81 -1.63
N ILE A 33 -6.94 5.39 -2.45
CA ILE A 33 -5.79 4.58 -2.04
C ILE A 33 -4.50 5.33 -2.34
N ARG A 34 -3.44 4.99 -1.61
CA ARG A 34 -2.14 5.65 -1.71
C ARG A 34 -1.00 4.73 -2.13
N HIS A 35 -1.32 3.47 -2.37
CA HIS A 35 -0.34 2.45 -2.78
C HIS A 35 -0.98 1.56 -3.83
N VAL A 36 -0.26 1.33 -4.92
CA VAL A 36 -0.73 0.45 -6.00
C VAL A 36 0.37 -0.58 -6.28
N PRO A 37 0.12 -1.85 -6.01
CA PRO A 37 1.03 -2.91 -6.42
C PRO A 37 1.06 -3.02 -7.94
N ILE A 38 2.26 -3.23 -8.47
CA ILE A 38 2.49 -3.43 -9.89
C ILE A 38 2.79 -4.91 -10.09
N ILE A 39 2.03 -5.54 -10.96
CA ILE A 39 2.13 -6.98 -11.22
C ILE A 39 2.40 -7.26 -12.70
N ASP A 40 2.85 -8.47 -13.00
CA ASP A 40 2.91 -8.96 -14.37
C ASP A 40 1.59 -9.66 -14.74
N THR A 41 1.52 -10.22 -15.94
CA THR A 41 0.32 -10.91 -16.42
C THR A 41 0.01 -12.21 -15.67
N ASP A 42 0.97 -12.72 -14.91
CA ASP A 42 0.80 -13.92 -14.06
C ASP A 42 0.53 -13.53 -12.59
N ALA A 43 0.20 -12.27 -12.33
CA ALA A 43 -0.08 -11.72 -11.00
C ALA A 43 1.13 -11.76 -10.05
N LYS A 44 2.35 -11.89 -10.58
CA LYS A 44 3.57 -11.79 -9.79
C LYS A 44 3.86 -10.34 -9.46
N LEU A 45 4.22 -10.08 -8.22
CA LEU A 45 4.54 -8.73 -7.76
C LEU A 45 5.87 -8.28 -8.35
N LEU A 46 5.87 -7.15 -9.04
CA LEU A 46 7.06 -6.51 -9.61
C LEU A 46 7.53 -5.33 -8.79
N GLY A 47 6.62 -4.59 -8.18
CA GLY A 47 6.94 -3.41 -7.40
C GLY A 47 5.69 -2.75 -6.84
N VAL A 48 5.88 -1.59 -6.23
CA VAL A 48 4.77 -0.79 -5.69
C VAL A 48 5.01 0.67 -6.04
N VAL A 49 3.96 1.36 -6.43
CA VAL A 49 3.95 2.81 -6.61
C VAL A 49 3.12 3.43 -5.50
N SER A 50 3.69 4.42 -4.81
CA SER A 50 2.99 5.16 -3.78
C SER A 50 2.53 6.52 -4.31
N GLN A 51 1.56 7.13 -3.60
CA GLN A 51 1.14 8.49 -3.89
C GLN A 51 2.33 9.46 -3.81
N ARG A 52 3.24 9.23 -2.86
CA ARG A 52 4.46 10.02 -2.73
C ARG A 52 5.32 9.94 -3.98
N ASP A 53 5.44 8.74 -4.58
CA ASP A 53 6.20 8.56 -5.83
C ASP A 53 5.58 9.37 -6.97
N VAL A 54 4.26 9.37 -7.08
CA VAL A 54 3.54 10.13 -8.09
C VAL A 54 3.77 11.63 -7.91
N LEU A 55 3.63 12.13 -6.67
CA LEU A 55 3.83 13.54 -6.36
C LEU A 55 5.28 13.98 -6.63
N ALA A 56 6.26 13.15 -6.25
CA ALA A 56 7.67 13.44 -6.50
C ALA A 56 7.97 13.51 -8.00
N ALA A 57 7.38 12.62 -8.79
CA ALA A 57 7.53 12.64 -10.25
C ALA A 57 6.89 13.89 -10.86
N GLN A 58 5.73 14.33 -10.35
CA GLN A 58 5.07 15.56 -10.81
C GLN A 58 5.90 16.81 -10.48
N GLU A 59 6.47 16.89 -9.28
CA GLU A 59 7.36 17.99 -8.92
C GLU A 59 8.57 18.07 -9.83
N SER A 60 9.13 16.92 -10.19
CA SER A 60 10.25 16.86 -11.12
C SER A 60 9.89 17.45 -12.49
N VAL A 61 8.65 17.24 -12.95
CA VAL A 61 8.16 17.83 -14.21
C VAL A 61 8.00 19.33 -14.10
N LEU A 62 7.56 19.84 -12.94
CA LEU A 62 7.31 21.28 -12.76
C LEU A 62 8.58 22.08 -12.50
N THR A 63 9.59 21.51 -11.88
CA THR A 63 10.82 22.21 -11.48
C THR A 63 11.95 22.10 -12.48
N LYS A 64 11.94 21.09 -13.33
CA LYS A 64 12.93 20.89 -14.39
C LYS A 64 12.27 21.22 -15.72
N LYS A 65 12.80 22.25 -16.40
CA LYS A 65 12.48 22.44 -17.81
C LYS A 65 12.70 21.12 -18.53
N ALA A 66 11.75 20.73 -19.38
CA ALA A 66 11.73 19.46 -20.10
C ALA A 66 13.12 19.05 -20.60
N THR A 67 13.84 18.30 -19.79
CA THR A 67 15.01 17.55 -20.20
C THR A 67 14.56 16.14 -20.51
N SER A 68 15.30 15.42 -21.33
CA SER A 68 15.01 14.05 -21.72
C SER A 68 14.83 13.08 -20.52
N ASP A 69 15.20 13.51 -19.32
CA ASP A 69 15.12 12.74 -18.08
C ASP A 69 13.92 13.10 -17.20
N SER A 70 13.03 14.00 -17.65
CA SER A 70 11.86 14.38 -16.86
C SER A 70 10.77 13.33 -16.98
N TYR A 71 10.23 12.90 -15.83
CA TYR A 71 9.04 12.05 -15.80
C TYR A 71 7.82 12.85 -16.22
N THR A 72 7.03 12.30 -17.12
CA THR A 72 5.75 12.84 -17.54
C THR A 72 4.64 11.94 -17.05
N LEU A 73 3.40 12.41 -17.17
CA LEU A 73 2.23 11.59 -16.83
C LEU A 73 2.11 10.33 -17.69
N THR A 74 2.78 10.29 -18.83
CA THR A 74 2.82 9.12 -19.72
C THR A 74 3.97 8.16 -19.42
N THR A 75 4.85 8.50 -18.47
CA THR A 75 5.98 7.66 -18.11
C THR A 75 5.48 6.29 -17.60
N PRO A 76 6.03 5.17 -18.11
CA PRO A 76 5.65 3.84 -17.62
C PRO A 76 6.01 3.65 -16.15
N LEU A 77 5.18 2.90 -15.44
CA LEU A 77 5.34 2.68 -14.00
C LEU A 77 6.60 1.89 -13.64
N ASP A 78 7.13 1.07 -14.54
CA ASP A 78 8.37 0.35 -14.30
C ASP A 78 9.58 1.27 -14.06
N LYS A 79 9.49 2.52 -14.49
CA LYS A 79 10.56 3.52 -14.28
C LYS A 79 10.42 4.26 -12.94
N VAL A 80 9.29 4.14 -12.27
CA VAL A 80 8.97 4.91 -11.06
C VAL A 80 8.78 4.00 -9.85
N MET A 81 8.31 2.78 -10.05
CA MET A 81 7.99 1.86 -8.96
C MET A 81 9.20 1.49 -8.11
N ALA A 82 8.96 1.31 -6.82
CA ALA A 82 9.93 0.71 -5.92
C ALA A 82 9.95 -0.80 -6.16
N THR A 83 11.13 -1.38 -6.36
CA THR A 83 11.29 -2.81 -6.64
C THR A 83 11.77 -3.61 -5.44
N ASN A 84 12.48 -2.98 -4.51
CA ASN A 84 12.93 -3.62 -3.28
C ASN A 84 11.83 -3.55 -2.23
N VAL A 85 10.70 -4.19 -2.51
CA VAL A 85 9.51 -4.12 -1.68
C VAL A 85 9.53 -5.26 -0.67
N ILE A 86 9.30 -4.91 0.59
CA ILE A 86 9.13 -5.89 1.66
C ILE A 86 7.73 -6.47 1.55
N THR A 87 7.63 -7.79 1.53
CA THR A 87 6.37 -8.52 1.43
C THR A 87 6.18 -9.41 2.65
N VAL A 88 4.95 -9.84 2.88
CA VAL A 88 4.64 -10.80 3.93
C VAL A 88 3.83 -11.95 3.35
N ALA A 89 3.90 -13.10 4.01
CA ALA A 89 3.05 -14.24 3.67
C ALA A 89 1.66 -14.08 4.31
N PRO A 90 0.61 -14.69 3.73
CA PRO A 90 -0.74 -14.60 4.31
C PRO A 90 -0.81 -15.11 5.74
N LYS A 91 0.00 -16.08 6.10
CA LYS A 91 0.00 -16.69 7.43
C LYS A 91 0.91 -16.00 8.44
N ALA A 92 1.56 -14.91 8.03
CA ALA A 92 2.37 -14.11 8.95
C ALA A 92 1.49 -13.50 10.05
N GLY A 93 2.08 -13.31 11.23
CA GLY A 93 1.38 -12.70 12.35
C GLY A 93 1.07 -11.24 12.11
N LEU A 94 -0.14 -10.83 12.41
CA LEU A 94 -0.58 -9.44 12.23
C LEU A 94 0.22 -8.49 13.14
N LYS A 95 0.37 -8.85 14.41
CA LYS A 95 1.13 -8.05 15.38
C LYS A 95 2.57 -7.86 14.97
N GLU A 96 3.23 -8.95 14.58
CA GLU A 96 4.63 -8.93 14.15
C GLU A 96 4.81 -8.05 12.91
N SER A 97 3.85 -8.10 11.99
CA SER A 97 3.86 -7.26 10.79
C SER A 97 3.67 -5.78 11.14
N ALA A 98 2.79 -5.47 12.09
CA ALA A 98 2.59 -4.10 12.57
C ALA A 98 3.88 -3.55 13.21
N ILE A 99 4.54 -4.36 14.04
CA ILE A 99 5.82 -3.98 14.68
C ILE A 99 6.88 -3.70 13.61
N TYR A 100 6.94 -4.56 12.59
CA TYR A 100 7.88 -4.40 11.48
C TYR A 100 7.63 -3.08 10.72
N MET A 101 6.37 -2.81 10.40
CA MET A 101 5.99 -1.56 9.71
C MET A 101 6.36 -0.33 10.53
N GLN A 102 6.09 -0.34 11.82
CA GLN A 102 6.42 0.75 12.72
C GLN A 102 7.93 0.97 12.80
N LYS A 103 8.68 -0.10 12.98
CA LYS A 103 10.14 -0.04 13.12
C LYS A 103 10.82 0.50 11.86
N HIS A 104 10.37 0.05 10.70
CA HIS A 104 10.97 0.42 9.41
C HIS A 104 10.25 1.56 8.71
N LYS A 105 9.20 2.11 9.32
CA LYS A 105 8.41 3.23 8.79
C LYS A 105 7.87 2.94 7.39
N ILE A 106 7.32 1.75 7.24
CA ILE A 106 6.73 1.27 5.99
C ILE A 106 5.22 1.44 6.07
N GLY A 107 4.61 2.05 5.03
CA GLY A 107 3.17 2.29 4.99
C GLY A 107 2.36 1.21 4.30
N CYS A 108 3.01 0.23 3.70
CA CYS A 108 2.31 -0.77 2.89
C CYS A 108 3.11 -2.08 2.87
N LEU A 109 2.41 -3.19 3.10
CA LEU A 109 2.96 -4.53 2.93
C LEU A 109 2.12 -5.31 1.92
N PRO A 110 2.63 -5.55 0.72
CA PRO A 110 2.00 -6.50 -0.19
C PRO A 110 2.07 -7.90 0.41
N VAL A 111 0.98 -8.65 0.27
CA VAL A 111 0.87 -10.03 0.75
C VAL A 111 1.05 -10.96 -0.44
N VAL A 112 2.07 -11.79 -0.37
CA VAL A 112 2.51 -12.61 -1.48
C VAL A 112 2.59 -14.07 -1.05
N GLU A 113 2.10 -14.96 -1.89
CA GLU A 113 2.20 -16.40 -1.72
C GLU A 113 2.77 -17.01 -2.99
N LYS A 114 3.91 -17.68 -2.88
CA LYS A 114 4.60 -18.27 -4.03
C LYS A 114 4.86 -17.27 -5.16
N GLY A 115 5.21 -16.05 -4.81
CA GLY A 115 5.46 -14.97 -5.77
C GLY A 115 4.22 -14.25 -6.27
N ILE A 116 3.03 -14.77 -6.01
CA ILE A 116 1.75 -14.22 -6.47
C ILE A 116 1.19 -13.24 -5.43
N LEU A 117 0.78 -12.08 -5.88
CA LEU A 117 0.11 -11.10 -5.03
C LEU A 117 -1.30 -11.60 -4.68
N VAL A 118 -1.58 -11.74 -3.40
CA VAL A 118 -2.89 -12.20 -2.91
C VAL A 118 -3.62 -11.17 -2.07
N GLY A 119 -2.94 -10.14 -1.63
CA GLY A 119 -3.55 -9.10 -0.83
C GLY A 119 -2.60 -7.95 -0.55
N ILE A 120 -3.08 -7.01 0.24
CA ILE A 120 -2.28 -5.86 0.71
C ILE A 120 -2.76 -5.48 2.10
N ILE A 121 -1.84 -5.03 2.94
CA ILE A 121 -2.19 -4.40 4.20
C ILE A 121 -1.41 -3.10 4.33
N THR A 122 -2.09 -2.06 4.79
CA THR A 122 -1.51 -0.72 4.87
C THR A 122 -1.59 -0.17 6.28
N ASP A 123 -0.90 0.93 6.54
CA ASP A 123 -0.98 1.67 7.79
C ASP A 123 -2.42 2.13 8.09
N THR A 124 -3.16 2.54 7.07
CA THR A 124 -4.58 2.92 7.20
C THR A 124 -5.43 1.74 7.67
N ASP A 125 -5.15 0.53 7.20
CA ASP A 125 -5.84 -0.68 7.66
C ASP A 125 -5.60 -0.91 9.16
N PHE A 126 -4.37 -0.71 9.62
CA PHE A 126 -4.05 -0.84 11.05
C PHE A 126 -4.73 0.23 11.89
N VAL A 127 -4.88 1.44 11.38
CA VAL A 127 -5.66 2.49 12.07
C VAL A 127 -7.11 2.04 12.23
N GLY A 128 -7.72 1.48 11.17
CA GLY A 128 -9.06 0.93 11.23
C GLY A 128 -9.20 -0.20 12.25
N ILE A 129 -8.24 -1.10 12.28
CA ILE A 129 -8.19 -2.21 13.25
C ILE A 129 -8.11 -1.64 14.67
N ALA A 130 -7.25 -0.64 14.91
CA ALA A 130 -7.12 -0.01 16.22
C ALA A 130 -8.42 0.63 16.67
N ILE A 131 -9.11 1.34 15.78
CA ILE A 131 -10.40 1.95 16.08
C ILE A 131 -11.42 0.88 16.51
N ASN A 132 -11.51 -0.21 15.78
CA ASN A 132 -12.43 -1.30 16.10
C ASN A 132 -12.12 -1.92 17.47
N LEU A 133 -10.85 -2.14 17.78
CA LEU A 133 -10.46 -2.69 19.08
C LEU A 133 -10.77 -1.72 20.22
N LEU A 134 -10.58 -0.42 20.02
CA LEU A 134 -10.91 0.57 21.02
C LEU A 134 -12.41 0.68 21.25
N GLU A 135 -13.22 0.57 20.21
CA GLU A 135 -14.68 0.54 20.33
C GLU A 135 -15.15 -0.68 21.11
N ILE A 136 -14.58 -1.85 20.85
CA ILE A 136 -14.89 -3.08 21.60
C ILE A 136 -14.55 -2.91 23.08
N GLU A 137 -13.40 -2.32 23.38
CA GLU A 137 -13.00 -2.07 24.76
C GLU A 137 -13.95 -1.10 25.47
N GLU A 138 -14.38 -0.03 24.81
CA GLU A 138 -15.36 0.90 25.35
C GLU A 138 -16.70 0.20 25.64
N GLU A 139 -17.13 -0.70 24.81
CA GLU A 139 -18.37 -1.48 25.01
C GLU A 139 -18.27 -2.44 26.19
N THR A 140 -17.07 -2.95 26.49
CA THR A 140 -16.83 -3.91 27.56
C THR A 140 -16.46 -3.28 28.90
N GLU A 141 -16.09 -2.00 28.90
CA GLU A 141 -15.86 -1.27 30.16
C GLU A 141 -17.17 -1.12 30.91
N PRO A 142 -17.18 -1.42 32.22
CA PRO A 142 -18.32 -1.03 33.05
C PRO A 142 -18.44 0.48 32.95
N GLU A 143 -19.65 0.96 32.69
CA GLU A 143 -19.92 2.40 32.66
C GLU A 143 -19.20 3.06 33.83
N ALA A 144 -18.13 3.80 33.50
CA ALA A 144 -17.48 4.61 34.50
C ALA A 144 -18.56 5.51 35.08
N ALA A 145 -18.80 5.38 36.39
CA ALA A 145 -19.72 6.26 37.03
C ALA A 145 -19.34 7.69 36.62
N ASP A 146 -20.25 8.33 35.91
CA ASP A 146 -20.05 9.71 35.54
C ASP A 146 -19.88 10.51 36.81
N PHE A 147 -18.75 11.11 36.88
CA PHE A 147 -18.39 11.96 38.00
C PHE A 147 -18.98 13.34 37.87
#